data_325df9a37ab2eda2183d861f9d8088b9
#
_entry.id   325df9a37ab2eda2183d861f9d8088b9
#
_cell.length_a   1.000
_cell.length_b   1.000
_cell.length_c   1.000
_cell.angle_alpha   90.00
_cell.angle_beta   90.00
_cell.angle_gamma   90.00
#
_symmetry.space_group_name_H-M   'P 1'
#
loop_
_entity.id
_entity.type
_entity.pdbx_description
1 polymer ?
#
loop_
_entity_poly.entity_id
_entity_poly.type
_entity_poly.pdbx_seq_one_letter_code
_entity_poly.pdbx_strand_id
1 'polypeptide(L)'
;LGSSPRMVDLFAEWQKYDYFKVKIGQFKNPFTFENPMHPIDQGFMGYSQNVSKLAGFSDRAGEHASNGRDIGLQFQGDFLKNANGRNLLHYQIGVFNGQGTNTKDVDNQKNVIGGVWLMPVSGMRIGAFGWTGSYARKGTWTDEHDASYTADIQTRSGVRKLNQNRYAFSFEYKKDGWTVRSEYIHSTGKAFDKSITNFNDANAKDCNLNAKIGDKAQGVYGLVIAPLAQLPKNSRIDIKARYDMYQPNGKNNMQKTQYEAGLNFHIGKRITILTEYALVNDKTLAKHNYSMADAEFCFRF
;
A
#
# COMPACT_ATOMS: atom_id res chain seq x y z
N LEU A 1 -5.05 -18.09 17.85
CA LEU A 1 -6.20 -18.45 17.01
C LEU A 1 -7.21 -17.35 17.08
N GLY A 2 -7.59 -16.87 15.93
CA GLY A 2 -8.13 -15.57 15.69
C GLY A 2 -9.52 -15.31 16.29
N SER A 3 -9.65 -14.07 16.63
CA SER A 3 -10.87 -13.28 16.69
C SER A 3 -11.87 -13.65 15.57
N SER A 4 -13.12 -13.31 15.78
CA SER A 4 -14.27 -13.49 14.88
C SER A 4 -13.93 -13.30 13.37
N PRO A 5 -14.63 -13.99 12.46
CA PRO A 5 -14.46 -13.83 11.02
C PRO A 5 -14.54 -12.36 10.62
N ARG A 6 -13.61 -11.90 9.77
CA ARG A 6 -13.60 -10.53 9.25
C ARG A 6 -13.87 -10.55 7.76
N MET A 7 -14.72 -9.65 7.33
CA MET A 7 -14.96 -9.44 5.91
C MET A 7 -13.76 -8.67 5.34
N VAL A 8 -13.11 -9.24 4.32
CA VAL A 8 -11.95 -8.62 3.68
C VAL A 8 -12.40 -7.86 2.43
N ASP A 9 -13.05 -8.53 1.50
CA ASP A 9 -13.60 -7.93 0.29
C ASP A 9 -15.09 -8.28 0.20
N LEU A 10 -15.93 -7.27 0.01
CA LEU A 10 -17.34 -7.39 -0.34
C LEU A 10 -17.72 -6.23 -1.23
N PHE A 11 -17.89 -6.49 -2.50
CA PHE A 11 -18.25 -5.46 -3.47
C PHE A 11 -19.15 -6.01 -4.57
N ALA A 12 -19.90 -5.11 -5.19
CA ALA A 12 -20.56 -5.34 -6.46
C ALA A 12 -19.90 -4.48 -7.54
N GLU A 13 -19.76 -5.02 -8.74
CA GLU A 13 -19.18 -4.32 -9.87
C GLU A 13 -20.07 -4.45 -11.10
N TRP A 14 -20.48 -3.30 -11.67
CA TRP A 14 -21.19 -3.25 -12.92
C TRP A 14 -20.20 -2.97 -14.06
N GLN A 15 -20.14 -3.86 -15.05
CA GLN A 15 -19.10 -3.89 -16.09
C GLN A 15 -19.69 -3.97 -17.51
N LYS A 16 -20.80 -3.30 -17.78
CA LYS A 16 -21.47 -3.38 -19.09
C LYS A 16 -20.60 -2.81 -20.23
N TYR A 17 -19.83 -1.76 -19.96
CA TYR A 17 -19.01 -1.08 -20.97
C TYR A 17 -17.54 -1.11 -20.57
N ASP A 18 -16.64 -1.28 -21.55
CA ASP A 18 -15.20 -1.25 -21.29
C ASP A 18 -14.75 0.10 -20.71
N TYR A 19 -15.31 1.19 -21.26
CA TYR A 19 -14.93 2.56 -20.91
C TYR A 19 -15.58 3.08 -19.63
N PHE A 20 -16.58 2.38 -19.08
CA PHE A 20 -17.27 2.81 -17.88
C PHE A 20 -17.76 1.61 -17.06
N LYS A 21 -17.17 1.43 -15.90
CA LYS A 21 -17.49 0.40 -14.93
C LYS A 21 -17.67 1.07 -13.58
N VAL A 22 -18.56 0.53 -12.75
CA VAL A 22 -18.87 1.07 -11.40
C VAL A 22 -18.70 -0.02 -10.39
N LYS A 23 -17.92 0.25 -9.34
CA LYS A 23 -17.65 -0.68 -8.24
C LYS A 23 -18.03 -0.04 -6.91
N ILE A 24 -18.82 -0.74 -6.10
CA ILE A 24 -19.28 -0.28 -4.79
C ILE A 24 -19.09 -1.37 -3.73
N GLY A 25 -18.63 -0.98 -2.55
CA GLY A 25 -18.44 -1.88 -1.42
C GLY A 25 -17.09 -1.70 -0.73
N GLN A 26 -16.60 -2.75 -0.07
CA GLN A 26 -15.27 -2.80 0.55
C GLN A 26 -14.31 -3.55 -0.36
N PHE A 27 -13.24 -2.87 -0.78
CA PHE A 27 -12.22 -3.42 -1.68
C PHE A 27 -10.91 -2.64 -1.55
N LYS A 28 -9.85 -3.11 -2.23
CA LYS A 28 -8.55 -2.45 -2.22
C LYS A 28 -8.59 -1.08 -2.88
N ASN A 29 -7.97 -0.10 -2.22
CA ASN A 29 -7.88 1.28 -2.71
C ASN A 29 -7.23 1.34 -4.10
N PRO A 30 -7.76 2.13 -5.04
CA PRO A 30 -7.22 2.29 -6.39
C PRO A 30 -5.99 3.21 -6.39
N PHE A 31 -4.93 2.80 -5.68
CA PHE A 31 -3.71 3.58 -5.51
C PHE A 31 -2.49 2.69 -5.73
N THR A 32 -1.62 3.07 -6.68
CA THR A 32 -0.47 2.31 -7.20
C THR A 32 -0.84 1.03 -7.99
N PHE A 33 0.15 0.33 -8.52
CA PHE A 33 -0.05 -0.98 -9.15
C PHE A 33 0.06 -2.13 -8.16
N GLU A 34 0.92 -1.99 -7.15
CA GLU A 34 1.16 -3.07 -6.19
C GLU A 34 0.00 -3.22 -5.19
N ASN A 35 -0.62 -2.11 -4.72
CA ASN A 35 -1.69 -2.19 -3.71
C ASN A 35 -2.86 -3.11 -4.12
N PRO A 36 -3.47 -2.99 -5.31
CA PRO A 36 -4.59 -3.86 -5.70
C PRO A 36 -4.16 -5.29 -6.06
N MET A 37 -2.86 -5.57 -6.16
CA MET A 37 -2.35 -6.88 -6.56
C MET A 37 -2.63 -7.95 -5.50
N HIS A 38 -2.93 -9.16 -5.95
CA HIS A 38 -3.05 -10.30 -5.02
C HIS A 38 -1.67 -10.68 -4.47
N PRO A 39 -1.52 -11.02 -3.17
CA PRO A 39 -0.22 -11.33 -2.58
C PRO A 39 0.59 -12.37 -3.36
N ILE A 40 -0.05 -13.45 -3.81
CA ILE A 40 0.61 -14.51 -4.60
C ILE A 40 1.22 -14.00 -5.93
N ASP A 41 0.66 -12.91 -6.50
CA ASP A 41 1.09 -12.36 -7.79
C ASP A 41 2.19 -11.31 -7.67
N GLN A 42 2.57 -10.93 -6.46
CA GLN A 42 3.62 -9.94 -6.21
C GLN A 42 5.02 -10.47 -6.55
N GLY A 43 5.23 -11.77 -6.34
CA GLY A 43 6.50 -12.43 -6.55
C GLY A 43 7.51 -12.27 -5.41
N PHE A 44 7.18 -11.49 -4.40
CA PHE A 44 7.88 -11.32 -3.11
C PHE A 44 6.92 -11.63 -1.97
N MET A 45 7.43 -12.03 -0.80
CA MET A 45 6.59 -12.41 0.35
C MET A 45 5.85 -11.23 0.96
N GLY A 46 6.43 -10.04 0.90
CA GLY A 46 5.82 -8.83 1.45
C GLY A 46 5.62 -7.73 0.42
N TYR A 47 4.63 -6.87 0.68
CA TYR A 47 4.52 -5.58 -0.01
C TYR A 47 5.77 -4.73 0.22
N SER A 48 6.09 -3.87 -0.75
CA SER A 48 7.11 -2.85 -0.55
C SER A 48 6.78 -1.94 0.64
N GLN A 49 7.82 -1.37 1.27
CA GLN A 49 7.65 -0.51 2.44
C GLN A 49 6.79 0.71 2.13
N ASN A 50 6.98 1.34 0.97
CA ASN A 50 6.20 2.50 0.56
C ASN A 50 4.71 2.16 0.40
N VAL A 51 4.35 1.04 -0.24
CA VAL A 51 2.97 0.59 -0.37
C VAL A 51 2.40 0.18 1.00
N SER A 52 3.15 -0.57 1.79
CA SER A 52 2.76 -0.97 3.14
C SER A 52 2.42 0.22 4.05
N LYS A 53 3.20 1.31 3.98
CA LYS A 53 3.07 2.48 4.86
C LYS A 53 2.29 3.65 4.26
N LEU A 54 2.10 3.69 2.94
CA LEU A 54 1.52 4.85 2.25
C LEU A 54 0.35 4.51 1.33
N ALA A 55 -0.12 3.25 1.29
CA ALA A 55 -1.26 2.84 0.48
C ALA A 55 -2.41 2.21 1.30
N GLY A 56 -2.40 2.37 2.62
CA GLY A 56 -3.48 1.95 3.51
C GLY A 56 -3.32 0.55 4.12
N PHE A 57 -2.16 -0.12 4.04
CA PHE A 57 -1.97 -1.43 4.69
C PHE A 57 -1.73 -1.30 6.19
N SER A 58 -0.56 -0.85 6.59
CA SER A 58 -0.17 -0.46 7.94
C SER A 58 0.13 1.02 7.87
N ASP A 59 -0.90 1.79 7.59
CA ASP A 59 -0.79 3.16 7.12
C ASP A 59 -0.11 4.08 8.13
N ARG A 60 0.82 4.89 7.63
CA ARG A 60 1.59 5.83 8.41
C ARG A 60 0.73 6.76 9.28
N ALA A 61 -0.42 7.22 8.78
CA ALA A 61 -1.27 8.18 9.48
C ALA A 61 -1.73 7.67 10.86
N GLY A 62 -1.98 6.39 10.99
CA GLY A 62 -2.41 5.79 12.24
C GLY A 62 -1.88 4.39 12.47
N GLU A 63 -1.01 3.90 11.60
CA GLU A 63 -0.48 2.53 11.61
C GLU A 63 -1.58 1.47 11.75
N HIS A 64 -2.79 1.78 11.26
CA HIS A 64 -3.89 0.83 11.29
C HIS A 64 -3.76 -0.17 10.13
N ALA A 65 -3.96 -1.44 10.44
CA ALA A 65 -3.86 -2.49 9.45
C ALA A 65 -5.18 -2.64 8.70
N SER A 66 -5.35 -1.95 7.58
CA SER A 66 -6.52 -2.07 6.70
C SER A 66 -6.30 -2.98 5.49
N ASN A 67 -5.09 -3.55 5.35
CA ASN A 67 -4.71 -4.36 4.20
C ASN A 67 -4.96 -3.67 2.85
N GLY A 68 -4.76 -2.34 2.80
CA GLY A 68 -4.95 -1.53 1.60
C GLY A 68 -6.38 -1.35 1.13
N ARG A 69 -7.37 -1.56 2.01
CA ARG A 69 -8.80 -1.55 1.68
C ARG A 69 -9.57 -0.45 2.38
N ASP A 70 -10.70 -0.07 1.77
CA ASP A 70 -11.68 0.82 2.37
C ASP A 70 -13.06 0.56 1.76
N ILE A 71 -14.09 1.13 2.36
CA ILE A 71 -15.45 1.15 1.82
C ILE A 71 -15.59 2.36 0.91
N GLY A 72 -16.05 2.14 -0.33
CA GLY A 72 -16.18 3.23 -1.28
C GLY A 72 -16.98 2.92 -2.53
N LEU A 73 -17.05 3.94 -3.39
CA LEU A 73 -17.60 3.91 -4.73
C LEU A 73 -16.50 4.31 -5.71
N GLN A 74 -16.24 3.47 -6.72
CA GLN A 74 -15.21 3.68 -7.73
C GLN A 74 -15.79 3.62 -9.13
N PHE A 75 -15.33 4.52 -9.99
CA PHE A 75 -15.53 4.52 -11.43
C PHE A 75 -14.21 4.16 -12.10
N GLN A 76 -14.26 3.32 -13.13
CA GLN A 76 -13.07 2.93 -13.88
C GLN A 76 -13.42 2.57 -15.33
N GLY A 77 -12.43 2.58 -16.19
CA GLY A 77 -12.64 2.18 -17.58
C GLY A 77 -11.38 2.24 -18.44
N ASP A 78 -11.52 1.70 -19.64
CA ASP A 78 -10.45 1.50 -20.60
C ASP A 78 -10.77 2.25 -21.90
N PHE A 79 -9.78 2.95 -22.47
CA PHE A 79 -9.91 3.77 -23.66
C PHE A 79 -8.78 3.55 -24.66
N LEU A 80 -8.93 4.18 -25.84
CA LEU A 80 -7.92 4.27 -26.88
C LEU A 80 -7.48 2.89 -27.39
N LYS A 81 -8.41 2.15 -28.00
CA LYS A 81 -8.08 0.87 -28.65
C LYS A 81 -7.12 1.08 -29.81
N ASN A 82 -6.04 0.33 -29.83
CA ASN A 82 -5.13 0.25 -30.98
C ASN A 82 -5.71 -0.67 -32.08
N ALA A 83 -5.01 -0.79 -33.19
CA ALA A 83 -5.41 -1.64 -34.31
C ALA A 83 -5.62 -3.12 -33.95
N ASN A 84 -4.97 -3.61 -32.91
CA ASN A 84 -5.11 -4.99 -32.41
C ASN A 84 -6.19 -5.13 -31.32
N GLY A 85 -7.02 -4.11 -31.10
CA GLY A 85 -8.09 -4.11 -30.12
C GLY A 85 -7.65 -3.96 -28.66
N ARG A 86 -6.35 -3.73 -28.37
CA ARG A 86 -5.83 -3.53 -27.03
C ARG A 86 -6.05 -2.10 -26.58
N ASN A 87 -6.60 -1.90 -25.38
CA ASN A 87 -6.73 -0.58 -24.77
C ASN A 87 -5.34 -0.03 -24.39
N LEU A 88 -5.13 1.27 -24.62
CA LEU A 88 -3.87 1.97 -24.35
C LEU A 88 -3.93 2.84 -23.11
N LEU A 89 -5.12 3.19 -22.64
CA LEU A 89 -5.36 4.05 -21.49
C LEU A 89 -6.34 3.39 -20.54
N HIS A 90 -6.04 3.42 -19.25
CA HIS A 90 -6.97 3.09 -18.17
C HIS A 90 -7.09 4.24 -17.20
N TYR A 91 -8.28 4.47 -16.66
CA TYR A 91 -8.51 5.40 -15.55
C TYR A 91 -9.30 4.72 -14.44
N GLN A 92 -9.10 5.19 -13.24
CA GLN A 92 -9.90 4.84 -12.07
C GLN A 92 -9.96 6.03 -11.10
N ILE A 93 -11.11 6.26 -10.50
CA ILE A 93 -11.33 7.28 -9.49
C ILE A 93 -12.45 6.85 -8.56
N GLY A 94 -12.29 7.06 -7.26
CA GLY A 94 -13.32 6.68 -6.29
C GLY A 94 -13.34 7.58 -5.06
N VAL A 95 -14.44 7.46 -4.33
CA VAL A 95 -14.68 8.14 -3.06
C VAL A 95 -14.79 7.08 -1.98
N PHE A 96 -14.01 7.22 -0.91
CA PHE A 96 -13.82 6.22 0.15
C PHE A 96 -14.05 6.82 1.53
N ASN A 97 -14.37 5.98 2.51
CA ASN A 97 -14.59 6.43 3.90
C ASN A 97 -13.35 7.04 4.57
N GLY A 98 -12.14 6.61 4.19
CA GLY A 98 -10.90 7.14 4.77
C GLY A 98 -10.46 6.48 6.07
N GLN A 99 -11.23 5.52 6.60
CA GLN A 99 -10.96 4.89 7.89
C GLN A 99 -10.41 3.46 7.78
N GLY A 100 -10.40 2.89 6.55
CA GLY A 100 -9.94 1.54 6.29
C GLY A 100 -10.98 0.45 6.53
N THR A 101 -10.52 -0.80 6.49
CA THR A 101 -11.35 -2.01 6.55
C THR A 101 -12.16 -2.11 7.82
N ASN A 102 -13.48 -2.36 7.69
CA ASN A 102 -14.41 -2.64 8.80
C ASN A 102 -14.39 -1.56 9.92
N THR A 103 -14.03 -0.33 9.59
CA THR A 103 -13.91 0.77 10.54
C THR A 103 -15.03 1.78 10.32
N LYS A 104 -15.66 2.19 11.42
CA LYS A 104 -16.70 3.21 11.39
C LYS A 104 -16.12 4.57 11.02
N ASP A 105 -16.80 5.27 10.14
CA ASP A 105 -16.51 6.68 9.84
C ASP A 105 -16.80 7.55 11.09
N VAL A 106 -15.81 8.32 11.52
CA VAL A 106 -15.87 9.15 12.72
C VAL A 106 -15.87 10.65 12.44
N ASP A 107 -15.57 11.06 11.20
CA ASP A 107 -15.44 12.49 10.84
C ASP A 107 -16.32 12.91 9.66
N ASN A 108 -17.04 11.99 9.03
CA ASN A 108 -17.86 12.17 7.83
C ASN A 108 -17.10 12.71 6.62
N GLN A 109 -15.77 12.79 6.67
CA GLN A 109 -14.95 13.20 5.54
C GLN A 109 -14.63 12.01 4.65
N LYS A 110 -14.59 12.23 3.34
CA LYS A 110 -14.29 11.18 2.38
C LYS A 110 -12.93 11.41 1.73
N ASN A 111 -12.27 10.31 1.43
CA ASN A 111 -11.05 10.32 0.65
C ASN A 111 -11.37 10.17 -0.82
N VAL A 112 -10.72 10.96 -1.67
CA VAL A 112 -10.74 10.77 -3.13
C VAL A 112 -9.44 10.11 -3.53
N ILE A 113 -9.54 8.95 -4.18
CA ILE A 113 -8.39 8.15 -4.59
C ILE A 113 -8.56 7.74 -6.04
N GLY A 114 -7.50 7.82 -6.83
CA GLY A 114 -7.57 7.39 -8.22
C GLY A 114 -6.25 7.52 -8.96
N GLY A 115 -6.28 7.16 -10.22
CA GLY A 115 -5.12 7.24 -11.09
C GLY A 115 -5.46 6.97 -12.55
N VAL A 116 -4.47 7.18 -13.38
CA VAL A 116 -4.50 6.93 -14.81
C VAL A 116 -3.20 6.26 -15.22
N TRP A 117 -3.28 5.31 -16.16
CA TRP A 117 -2.08 4.72 -16.72
C TRP A 117 -2.19 4.45 -18.21
N LEU A 118 -1.04 4.52 -18.84
CA LEU A 118 -0.83 4.19 -20.25
C LEU A 118 -0.26 2.78 -20.38
N MET A 119 -0.67 2.10 -21.44
CA MET A 119 -0.21 0.76 -21.82
C MET A 119 0.38 0.80 -23.25
N PRO A 120 1.52 1.48 -23.46
CA PRO A 120 2.04 1.77 -24.82
C PRO A 120 2.40 0.50 -25.59
N VAL A 121 2.99 -0.47 -24.93
CA VAL A 121 3.33 -1.77 -25.53
C VAL A 121 2.76 -2.92 -24.71
N SER A 122 2.68 -4.12 -25.29
CA SER A 122 2.18 -5.31 -24.58
C SER A 122 3.06 -5.62 -23.38
N GLY A 123 2.43 -5.81 -22.23
CA GLY A 123 3.09 -6.09 -20.96
C GLY A 123 3.58 -4.86 -20.18
N MET A 124 3.56 -3.66 -20.77
CA MET A 124 3.99 -2.42 -20.11
C MET A 124 2.78 -1.58 -19.65
N ARG A 125 2.90 -1.00 -18.47
CA ARG A 125 2.00 0.05 -17.97
C ARG A 125 2.80 1.10 -17.18
N ILE A 126 2.43 2.36 -17.36
CA ILE A 126 3.04 3.52 -16.70
C ILE A 126 1.90 4.36 -16.14
N GLY A 127 1.86 4.58 -14.84
CA GLY A 127 0.75 5.24 -14.17
C GLY A 127 1.13 6.35 -13.22
N ALA A 128 0.18 7.26 -13.02
CA ALA A 128 0.20 8.30 -12.01
C ALA A 128 -1.08 8.22 -11.17
N PHE A 129 -0.94 8.41 -9.86
CA PHE A 129 -2.01 8.25 -8.90
C PHE A 129 -2.05 9.42 -7.93
N GLY A 130 -3.25 9.73 -7.43
CA GLY A 130 -3.51 10.71 -6.41
C GLY A 130 -4.40 10.18 -5.30
N TRP A 131 -4.18 10.69 -4.10
CA TRP A 131 -5.00 10.43 -2.93
C TRP A 131 -5.10 11.72 -2.11
N THR A 132 -6.30 12.19 -1.84
CA THR A 132 -6.55 13.31 -0.96
C THR A 132 -7.70 13.00 -0.01
N GLY A 133 -7.59 13.44 1.25
CA GLY A 133 -8.61 13.24 2.27
C GLY A 133 -8.04 13.31 3.67
N SER A 134 -8.59 12.51 4.58
CA SER A 134 -8.16 12.49 5.98
C SER A 134 -8.21 11.09 6.58
N TYR A 135 -7.47 10.93 7.67
CA TYR A 135 -7.64 9.86 8.63
C TYR A 135 -7.98 10.48 9.99
N ALA A 136 -8.98 9.96 10.68
CA ALA A 136 -9.47 10.53 11.92
C ALA A 136 -9.57 9.52 13.06
N ARG A 137 -9.44 10.00 14.28
CA ARG A 137 -9.68 9.25 15.51
C ARG A 137 -10.58 10.03 16.46
N LYS A 138 -11.42 9.34 17.19
CA LYS A 138 -12.19 9.89 18.31
C LYS A 138 -11.50 9.48 19.60
N GLY A 139 -11.09 10.45 20.42
CA GLY A 139 -10.39 10.18 21.67
C GLY A 139 -9.90 11.46 22.34
N THR A 140 -8.80 11.36 23.08
CA THR A 140 -8.21 12.45 23.81
C THR A 140 -6.79 12.75 23.32
N TRP A 141 -6.37 14.00 23.41
CA TRP A 141 -4.99 14.41 23.11
C TRP A 141 -4.60 15.62 23.98
N THR A 142 -3.32 15.79 24.21
CA THR A 142 -2.74 16.98 24.78
C THR A 142 -2.31 17.93 23.67
N ASP A 143 -2.54 19.23 23.83
CA ASP A 143 -2.02 20.21 22.88
C ASP A 143 -0.47 20.16 22.86
N GLU A 144 0.11 20.23 21.66
CA GLU A 144 1.55 20.37 21.51
C GLU A 144 1.94 21.75 22.05
N HIS A 145 2.71 21.78 23.13
CA HIS A 145 3.20 23.02 23.71
C HIS A 145 4.32 23.61 22.83
N ASP A 146 4.19 24.87 22.49
CA ASP A 146 5.35 25.69 22.19
C ASP A 146 6.16 25.85 23.52
N ALA A 147 7.43 25.44 23.49
CA ALA A 147 8.31 25.42 24.66
C ALA A 147 8.51 26.79 25.35
N SER A 148 7.92 27.86 24.78
CA SER A 148 7.94 29.24 25.32
C SER A 148 6.74 29.58 26.21
N TYR A 149 5.76 28.71 26.39
CA TYR A 149 4.52 29.00 27.13
C TYR A 149 4.39 28.16 28.41
N THR A 150 4.27 28.84 29.56
CA THR A 150 4.13 28.25 30.90
C THR A 150 2.66 27.94 31.29
N ALA A 151 1.75 27.84 30.34
CA ALA A 151 0.36 27.54 30.62
C ALA A 151 0.11 26.03 30.83
N ASP A 152 -0.89 25.67 31.65
CA ASP A 152 -1.28 24.32 31.97
C ASP A 152 -1.55 23.50 30.70
N ILE A 153 -0.99 22.30 30.63
CA ILE A 153 -1.21 21.34 29.54
C ILE A 153 -2.71 20.97 29.52
N GLN A 154 -3.43 21.46 28.52
CA GLN A 154 -4.84 21.16 28.35
C GLN A 154 -5.05 19.85 27.60
N THR A 155 -5.81 18.96 28.21
CA THR A 155 -6.31 17.74 27.54
C THR A 155 -7.59 18.08 26.77
N ARG A 156 -7.58 17.83 25.48
CA ARG A 156 -8.76 17.94 24.62
C ARG A 156 -9.39 16.56 24.37
N SER A 157 -10.67 16.54 24.07
CA SER A 157 -11.41 15.32 23.68
C SER A 157 -12.28 15.61 22.46
N GLY A 158 -12.48 14.60 21.62
CA GLY A 158 -13.32 14.71 20.44
C GLY A 158 -12.77 13.96 19.24
N VAL A 159 -13.10 14.44 18.02
CA VAL A 159 -12.57 13.88 16.77
C VAL A 159 -11.38 14.71 16.32
N ARG A 160 -10.22 14.09 16.24
CA ARG A 160 -9.01 14.70 15.67
C ARG A 160 -8.78 14.17 14.25
N LYS A 161 -8.69 15.07 13.27
CA LYS A 161 -8.48 14.78 11.85
C LYS A 161 -7.05 15.05 11.44
N LEU A 162 -6.49 14.17 10.61
CA LEU A 162 -5.19 14.33 9.98
C LEU A 162 -5.38 14.33 8.46
N ASN A 163 -5.25 15.49 7.84
CA ASN A 163 -5.30 15.59 6.39
C ASN A 163 -4.13 14.82 5.78
N GLN A 164 -4.40 14.08 4.72
CA GLN A 164 -3.45 13.27 3.98
C GLN A 164 -3.56 13.56 2.49
N ASN A 165 -2.43 13.93 1.86
CA ASN A 165 -2.35 14.04 0.42
C ASN A 165 -1.17 13.19 -0.06
N ARG A 166 -1.40 12.38 -1.09
CA ARG A 166 -0.40 11.48 -1.65
C ARG A 166 -0.43 11.51 -3.15
N TYR A 167 0.73 11.34 -3.75
CA TYR A 167 0.83 11.04 -5.17
C TYR A 167 1.82 9.89 -5.37
N ALA A 168 1.61 9.14 -6.44
CA ALA A 168 2.47 8.03 -6.79
C ALA A 168 2.72 7.99 -8.30
N PHE A 169 3.90 7.49 -8.65
CA PHE A 169 4.25 7.10 -10.01
C PHE A 169 4.61 5.63 -10.01
N SER A 170 4.01 4.87 -10.93
CA SER A 170 4.19 3.43 -11.01
C SER A 170 4.57 3.03 -12.43
N PHE A 171 5.54 2.13 -12.53
CA PHE A 171 5.95 1.47 -13.77
C PHE A 171 5.89 -0.04 -13.59
N GLU A 172 5.36 -0.75 -14.57
CA GLU A 172 5.46 -2.21 -14.65
C GLU A 172 5.66 -2.65 -16.10
N TYR A 173 6.56 -3.61 -16.27
CA TYR A 173 6.69 -4.43 -17.47
C TYR A 173 6.63 -5.89 -17.08
N LYS A 174 5.62 -6.60 -17.60
CA LYS A 174 5.41 -8.04 -17.33
C LYS A 174 5.14 -8.77 -18.63
N LYS A 175 6.13 -9.50 -19.11
CA LYS A 175 6.04 -10.26 -20.36
C LYS A 175 7.09 -11.37 -20.40
N ASP A 176 6.75 -12.49 -21.01
CA ASP A 176 7.65 -13.62 -21.30
C ASP A 176 8.42 -14.15 -20.06
N GLY A 177 7.75 -14.17 -18.91
CA GLY A 177 8.33 -14.57 -17.62
C GLY A 177 9.07 -13.46 -16.87
N TRP A 178 9.40 -12.36 -17.53
CA TRP A 178 10.02 -11.19 -16.90
C TRP A 178 8.98 -10.32 -16.18
N THR A 179 9.35 -9.83 -15.03
CA THR A 179 8.63 -8.74 -14.33
C THR A 179 9.64 -7.69 -13.89
N VAL A 180 9.44 -6.45 -14.33
CA VAL A 180 10.14 -5.27 -13.81
C VAL A 180 9.08 -4.33 -13.27
N ARG A 181 9.18 -3.92 -12.01
CA ARG A 181 8.23 -2.99 -11.38
C ARG A 181 8.97 -1.98 -10.54
N SER A 182 8.51 -0.75 -10.56
CA SER A 182 9.01 0.33 -9.71
C SER A 182 7.86 1.27 -9.35
N GLU A 183 7.81 1.70 -8.10
CA GLU A 183 6.83 2.69 -7.65
C GLU A 183 7.49 3.68 -6.70
N TYR A 184 7.16 4.94 -6.87
CA TYR A 184 7.48 6.03 -5.96
C TYR A 184 6.19 6.58 -5.36
N ILE A 185 6.16 6.76 -4.05
CA ILE A 185 5.06 7.40 -3.33
C ILE A 185 5.61 8.55 -2.49
N HIS A 186 4.96 9.70 -2.60
CA HIS A 186 5.13 10.82 -1.70
C HIS A 186 3.84 11.08 -0.94
N SER A 187 3.94 11.37 0.36
CA SER A 187 2.81 11.66 1.24
C SER A 187 3.10 12.91 2.05
N THR A 188 2.07 13.75 2.19
CA THR A 188 2.03 14.84 3.16
C THR A 188 0.90 14.60 4.16
N GLY A 189 1.08 15.04 5.40
CA GLY A 189 0.14 14.89 6.50
C GLY A 189 0.82 14.32 7.74
N LYS A 190 0.32 14.71 8.91
CA LYS A 190 0.81 14.23 10.20
C LYS A 190 0.36 12.78 10.47
N ALA A 191 0.91 12.17 11.51
CA ALA A 191 0.52 10.83 11.96
C ALA A 191 0.24 10.83 13.46
N PHE A 192 -0.63 9.93 13.91
CA PHE A 192 -0.83 9.66 15.32
C PHE A 192 0.37 8.90 15.91
N ASP A 193 0.63 9.11 17.20
CA ASP A 193 1.79 8.52 17.89
C ASP A 193 1.64 7.01 18.09
N LYS A 194 0.42 6.53 18.32
CA LYS A 194 0.16 5.12 18.57
C LYS A 194 -0.65 4.46 17.45
N SER A 195 -0.29 3.24 17.12
CA SER A 195 -1.07 2.38 16.24
C SER A 195 -2.35 1.91 16.94
N ILE A 196 -3.41 1.72 16.16
CA ILE A 196 -4.60 0.99 16.61
C ILE A 196 -4.35 -0.50 16.39
N THR A 197 -4.30 -1.26 17.49
CA THR A 197 -4.12 -2.72 17.43
C THR A 197 -5.46 -3.48 17.33
N ASN A 198 -6.58 -2.83 17.65
CA ASN A 198 -7.90 -3.42 17.60
C ASN A 198 -8.83 -2.61 16.69
N PHE A 199 -9.29 -3.22 15.59
CA PHE A 199 -10.20 -2.59 14.62
C PHE A 199 -11.58 -2.23 15.16
N ASN A 200 -12.01 -2.86 16.24
CA ASN A 200 -13.27 -2.56 16.88
C ASN A 200 -13.18 -1.38 17.87
N ASP A 201 -11.98 -0.87 18.11
CA ASP A 201 -11.78 0.24 19.02
C ASP A 201 -11.92 1.58 18.27
N ALA A 202 -13.15 1.92 17.89
CA ALA A 202 -13.53 3.25 17.42
C ALA A 202 -13.28 4.35 18.48
N ASN A 203 -12.86 3.95 19.68
CA ASN A 203 -12.51 4.80 20.81
C ASN A 203 -11.00 4.75 21.07
N ALA A 204 -10.17 4.89 20.03
CA ALA A 204 -8.75 5.09 20.27
C ALA A 204 -8.59 6.26 21.26
N LYS A 205 -8.20 5.94 22.48
CA LYS A 205 -8.12 6.93 23.57
C LYS A 205 -6.95 7.90 23.40
N ASP A 206 -6.03 7.59 22.49
CA ASP A 206 -4.84 8.38 22.25
C ASP A 206 -4.84 8.94 20.82
N CYS A 207 -5.05 10.26 20.75
CA CYS A 207 -4.99 11.03 19.51
C CYS A 207 -3.79 11.97 19.47
N ASN A 208 -2.73 11.72 20.25
CA ASN A 208 -1.50 12.49 20.19
C ASN A 208 -0.79 12.31 18.85
N LEU A 209 -0.09 13.33 18.41
CA LEU A 209 0.68 13.30 17.17
C LEU A 209 2.08 12.72 17.43
N ASN A 210 2.58 12.01 16.43
CA ASN A 210 3.95 11.54 16.42
C ASN A 210 4.89 12.65 15.94
N ALA A 211 5.48 13.37 16.89
CA ALA A 211 6.40 14.47 16.59
C ALA A 211 7.68 14.00 15.86
N LYS A 212 8.09 12.72 16.00
CA LYS A 212 9.32 12.19 15.39
C LYS A 212 9.23 12.06 13.87
N ILE A 213 8.04 11.70 13.35
CA ILE A 213 7.87 11.42 11.93
C ILE A 213 7.33 12.61 11.10
N GLY A 214 7.02 13.75 11.76
CA GLY A 214 6.64 15.00 11.08
C GLY A 214 5.44 14.84 10.12
N ASP A 215 5.41 15.69 9.09
CA ASP A 215 4.28 15.85 8.16
C ASP A 215 4.56 15.37 6.73
N LYS A 216 5.70 14.75 6.47
CA LYS A 216 6.08 14.23 5.14
C LYS A 216 6.60 12.81 5.25
N ALA A 217 6.35 12.02 4.21
CA ALA A 217 6.97 10.71 4.04
C ALA A 217 7.14 10.40 2.56
N GLN A 218 8.08 9.55 2.23
CA GLN A 218 8.26 9.07 0.86
C GLN A 218 8.92 7.70 0.84
N GLY A 219 8.73 7.01 -0.27
CA GLY A 219 9.39 5.73 -0.50
C GLY A 219 9.45 5.40 -1.98
N VAL A 220 10.39 4.55 -2.32
CA VAL A 220 10.59 4.03 -3.66
C VAL A 220 11.06 2.59 -3.60
N TYR A 221 10.54 1.77 -4.49
CA TYR A 221 11.13 0.47 -4.74
C TYR A 221 11.34 0.24 -6.24
N GLY A 222 12.25 -0.66 -6.54
CA GLY A 222 12.43 -1.25 -7.86
C GLY A 222 12.70 -2.74 -7.72
N LEU A 223 12.02 -3.57 -8.51
CA LEU A 223 12.21 -5.01 -8.51
C LEU A 223 12.36 -5.57 -9.92
N VAL A 224 13.04 -6.68 -9.99
CA VAL A 224 13.12 -7.53 -11.17
C VAL A 224 12.91 -8.99 -10.78
N ILE A 225 12.11 -9.70 -11.58
CA ILE A 225 11.96 -11.16 -11.55
C ILE A 225 12.23 -11.64 -12.96
N ALA A 226 13.14 -12.59 -13.10
CA ALA A 226 13.58 -13.11 -14.39
C ALA A 226 13.52 -14.63 -14.40
N PRO A 227 13.12 -15.27 -15.52
CA PRO A 227 13.17 -16.72 -15.65
C PRO A 227 14.63 -17.20 -15.61
N LEU A 228 14.96 -18.11 -14.68
CA LEU A 228 16.28 -18.70 -14.52
C LEU A 228 16.38 -20.05 -15.23
N ALA A 229 15.39 -20.92 -15.00
CA ALA A 229 15.37 -22.26 -15.57
C ALA A 229 13.94 -22.75 -15.80
N GLN A 230 13.75 -23.42 -16.95
CA GLN A 230 12.51 -24.17 -17.22
C GLN A 230 12.72 -25.62 -16.82
N LEU A 231 11.78 -26.17 -16.06
CA LEU A 231 11.81 -27.52 -15.55
C LEU A 231 10.69 -28.38 -16.19
N PRO A 232 10.79 -29.72 -16.14
CA PRO A 232 9.70 -30.60 -16.60
C PRO A 232 8.37 -30.36 -15.88
N LYS A 233 7.28 -30.84 -16.44
CA LYS A 233 5.92 -30.78 -15.87
C LYS A 233 5.41 -29.36 -15.61
N ASN A 234 5.70 -28.42 -16.52
CA ASN A 234 5.31 -27.01 -16.40
C ASN A 234 5.83 -26.33 -15.11
N SER A 235 7.00 -26.74 -14.65
CA SER A 235 7.67 -26.12 -13.52
C SER A 235 8.77 -25.17 -14.00
N ARG A 236 9.09 -24.16 -13.20
CA ARG A 236 10.18 -23.21 -13.51
C ARG A 236 10.78 -22.63 -12.25
N ILE A 237 11.97 -22.07 -12.38
CA ILE A 237 12.64 -21.29 -11.36
C ILE A 237 12.84 -19.89 -11.90
N ASP A 238 12.44 -18.90 -11.11
CA ASP A 238 12.72 -17.49 -11.39
C ASP A 238 13.71 -16.97 -10.33
N ILE A 239 14.66 -16.13 -10.78
CA ILE A 239 15.51 -15.34 -9.89
C ILE A 239 14.88 -13.98 -9.68
N LYS A 240 15.02 -13.41 -8.49
CA LYS A 240 14.44 -12.10 -8.16
C LYS A 240 15.39 -11.24 -7.34
N ALA A 241 15.24 -9.91 -7.52
CA ALA A 241 15.90 -8.91 -6.69
C ALA A 241 14.98 -7.70 -6.50
N ARG A 242 15.04 -7.07 -5.33
CA ARG A 242 14.33 -5.82 -5.01
C ARG A 242 15.22 -4.88 -4.19
N TYR A 243 15.22 -3.63 -4.61
CA TYR A 243 15.63 -2.49 -3.78
C TYR A 243 14.38 -1.82 -3.24
N ASP A 244 14.33 -1.54 -1.93
CA ASP A 244 13.18 -0.93 -1.29
C ASP A 244 13.63 0.08 -0.24
N MET A 245 13.15 1.32 -0.33
CA MET A 245 13.51 2.42 0.54
C MET A 245 12.28 3.19 1.01
N TYR A 246 12.23 3.46 2.31
CA TYR A 246 11.18 4.25 2.93
C TYR A 246 11.75 5.28 3.92
N GLN A 247 11.23 6.49 3.87
CA GLN A 247 11.57 7.61 4.75
C GLN A 247 10.31 8.09 5.48
N PRO A 248 10.07 7.68 6.73
CA PRO A 248 8.85 8.00 7.47
C PRO A 248 8.66 9.49 7.76
N ASN A 249 9.73 10.28 7.72
CA ASN A 249 9.72 11.73 7.92
C ASN A 249 10.22 12.53 6.70
N GLY A 250 10.35 11.87 5.53
CA GLY A 250 10.89 12.48 4.32
C GLY A 250 12.39 12.81 4.36
N LYS A 251 13.12 12.35 5.39
CA LYS A 251 14.55 12.62 5.61
C LYS A 251 15.36 11.33 5.78
N ASN A 252 16.66 11.44 5.54
CA ASN A 252 17.57 10.28 5.61
C ASN A 252 17.87 9.78 7.04
N ASN A 253 17.57 10.58 8.08
CA ASN A 253 17.88 10.23 9.46
C ASN A 253 17.02 9.08 10.03
N MET A 254 15.86 8.79 9.44
CA MET A 254 14.96 7.69 9.81
C MET A 254 14.73 6.73 8.65
N GLN A 255 15.55 6.77 7.63
CA GLN A 255 15.40 5.93 6.44
C GLN A 255 15.59 4.46 6.78
N LYS A 256 14.72 3.64 6.21
CA LYS A 256 14.87 2.19 6.13
C LYS A 256 15.10 1.79 4.68
N THR A 257 16.16 1.03 4.44
CA THR A 257 16.52 0.51 3.12
C THR A 257 16.67 -1.00 3.19
N GLN A 258 16.13 -1.71 2.19
CA GLN A 258 16.24 -3.15 2.06
C GLN A 258 16.77 -3.50 0.67
N TYR A 259 17.71 -4.46 0.64
CA TYR A 259 18.20 -5.12 -0.55
C TYR A 259 17.82 -6.58 -0.44
N GLU A 260 16.96 -7.04 -1.32
CA GLU A 260 16.40 -8.40 -1.27
C GLU A 260 16.77 -9.16 -2.52
N ALA A 261 17.11 -10.42 -2.35
CA ALA A 261 17.33 -11.37 -3.44
C ALA A 261 16.78 -12.73 -3.09
N GLY A 262 16.39 -13.52 -4.08
CA GLY A 262 15.83 -14.85 -3.83
C GLY A 262 15.44 -15.59 -5.10
N LEU A 263 14.75 -16.70 -4.87
CA LEU A 263 14.25 -17.56 -5.93
C LEU A 263 12.75 -17.84 -5.74
N ASN A 264 12.04 -17.95 -6.85
CA ASN A 264 10.66 -18.43 -6.89
C ASN A 264 10.64 -19.79 -7.61
N PHE A 265 10.21 -20.84 -6.92
CA PHE A 265 10.06 -22.19 -7.46
C PHE A 265 8.59 -22.42 -7.79
N HIS A 266 8.23 -22.40 -9.07
CA HIS A 266 6.89 -22.74 -9.55
C HIS A 266 6.82 -24.22 -9.86
N ILE A 267 6.01 -24.98 -9.13
CA ILE A 267 5.85 -26.42 -9.27
C ILE A 267 4.48 -26.69 -9.90
N GLY A 268 4.51 -27.03 -11.18
CA GLY A 268 3.29 -27.16 -11.98
C GLY A 268 2.52 -25.83 -12.06
N LYS A 269 1.18 -25.89 -11.94
CA LYS A 269 0.30 -24.71 -12.07
C LYS A 269 -0.20 -24.14 -10.72
N ARG A 270 0.05 -24.84 -9.62
CA ARG A 270 -0.65 -24.55 -8.35
C ARG A 270 0.25 -24.22 -7.17
N ILE A 271 1.49 -24.64 -7.20
CA ILE A 271 2.41 -24.46 -6.07
C ILE A 271 3.49 -23.48 -6.44
N THR A 272 3.72 -22.51 -5.57
CA THR A 272 4.88 -21.62 -5.65
C THR A 272 5.56 -21.58 -4.28
N ILE A 273 6.87 -21.80 -4.25
CA ILE A 273 7.71 -21.61 -3.07
C ILE A 273 8.54 -20.35 -3.32
N LEU A 274 8.39 -19.37 -2.47
CA LEU A 274 9.18 -18.13 -2.47
C LEU A 274 10.29 -18.26 -1.44
N THR A 275 11.51 -17.88 -1.82
CA THR A 275 12.62 -17.74 -0.86
C THR A 275 13.22 -16.37 -1.01
N GLU A 276 13.61 -15.76 0.12
CA GLU A 276 14.17 -14.41 0.16
C GLU A 276 15.27 -14.30 1.20
N TYR A 277 16.28 -13.53 0.84
CA TYR A 277 17.28 -13.03 1.78
C TYR A 277 17.34 -11.51 1.65
N ALA A 278 17.22 -10.82 2.77
CA ALA A 278 17.19 -9.36 2.83
C ALA A 278 18.32 -8.83 3.71
N LEU A 279 19.05 -7.85 3.19
CA LEU A 279 19.95 -6.98 3.94
C LEU A 279 19.21 -5.68 4.25
N VAL A 280 19.06 -5.36 5.52
CA VAL A 280 18.29 -4.20 5.98
C VAL A 280 19.21 -3.21 6.68
N ASN A 281 19.09 -1.93 6.30
CA ASN A 281 19.61 -0.80 7.06
C ASN A 281 18.41 0.05 7.54
N ASP A 282 18.12 0.01 8.84
CA ASP A 282 17.03 0.72 9.48
C ASP A 282 17.57 1.73 10.49
N LYS A 283 17.62 2.99 10.10
CA LYS A 283 18.16 4.09 10.95
C LYS A 283 17.28 4.44 12.14
N THR A 284 16.11 3.84 12.27
CA THR A 284 15.23 4.03 13.45
C THR A 284 15.65 3.15 14.63
N LEU A 285 16.50 2.15 14.39
CA LEU A 285 16.98 1.19 15.38
C LEU A 285 18.37 1.56 15.89
N ALA A 286 18.70 1.20 17.12
CA ALA A 286 20.04 1.39 17.69
C ALA A 286 21.10 0.57 16.91
N LYS A 287 20.78 -0.67 16.51
CA LYS A 287 21.57 -1.48 15.59
C LYS A 287 20.93 -1.41 14.21
N HIS A 288 21.47 -0.54 13.36
CA HIS A 288 20.88 -0.23 12.06
C HIS A 288 20.86 -1.41 11.07
N ASN A 289 21.92 -2.23 11.07
CA ASN A 289 22.09 -3.27 10.07
C ASN A 289 21.71 -4.64 10.62
N TYR A 290 20.86 -5.35 9.89
CA TYR A 290 20.51 -6.75 10.14
C TYR A 290 20.14 -7.45 8.84
N SER A 291 20.01 -8.77 8.89
CA SER A 291 19.54 -9.57 7.76
C SER A 291 18.36 -10.43 8.16
N MET A 292 17.56 -10.80 7.18
CA MET A 292 16.42 -11.71 7.31
C MET A 292 16.53 -12.77 6.21
N ALA A 293 16.07 -13.98 6.51
CA ALA A 293 15.89 -15.04 5.54
C ALA A 293 14.50 -15.62 5.75
N ASP A 294 13.72 -15.65 4.69
CA ASP A 294 12.33 -16.05 4.73
C ASP A 294 12.01 -17.07 3.64
N ALA A 295 11.02 -17.94 3.90
CA ALA A 295 10.45 -18.86 2.92
C ALA A 295 8.94 -18.93 3.07
N GLU A 296 8.21 -18.84 1.94
CA GLU A 296 6.77 -18.92 1.90
C GLU A 296 6.31 -20.01 0.92
N PHE A 297 5.31 -20.78 1.34
CA PHE A 297 4.65 -21.76 0.51
C PHE A 297 3.27 -21.26 0.10
N CYS A 298 3.07 -21.06 -1.21
CA CYS A 298 1.82 -20.59 -1.78
C CYS A 298 1.12 -21.72 -2.55
N PHE A 299 -0.15 -21.90 -2.27
CA PHE A 299 -0.99 -22.86 -2.99
C PHE A 299 -2.19 -22.15 -3.61
N ARG A 300 -2.45 -22.39 -4.92
CA ARG A 300 -3.59 -21.85 -5.66
C ARG A 300 -4.57 -22.99 -6.00
N PHE A 301 -5.78 -22.85 -5.51
CA PHE A 301 -6.89 -23.79 -5.75
C PHE A 301 -7.47 -23.66 -7.16
#